data_5397b5c35505ade91ceefb5e67d76dc7
#
_entry.id   5397b5c35505ade91ceefb5e67d76dc7
#
_cell.length_a   1.000
_cell.length_b   1.000
_cell.length_c   1.000
_cell.angle_alpha   90.00
_cell.angle_beta   90.00
_cell.angle_gamma   90.00
#
_symmetry.space_group_name_H-M   'P 1'
#
loop_
_entity.id
_entity.type
_entity.pdbx_description
1 polymer ?
#
loop_
_entity_poly.entity_id
_entity_poly.type
_entity_poly.pdbx_seq_one_letter_code
_entity_poly.pdbx_strand_id
1 'polypeptide(L)'
;EITRRDWSSDVCSSDLDVYSHVTGDVKYILAKLCELLPDMKHEAWMNTVMDWKKQYALRMVPIESEDEVLPQDVIEELDRLTDGKAIISTEVGQHQMWAAQYYNFKCPRSFASSGGLGTMGYGFGAGMGAKVGNPDRTVVNIAGDGSFFMNCNELSSLAKHKIPLVELVFENDVLGMVRQWQRLFYGKRFSQTNIERGTDLMKLADAFGVEGVRITKKSEIKPMLEKALKCGKPCLVDVIINKDINVLPMVPAGADVSQPIMNIELD
;
A
#
# COMPACT_ATOMS: atom_id res chain seq x y z
N GLU A 1 26.12 -29.63 -10.15
CA GLU A 1 26.77 -28.35 -9.90
C GLU A 1 25.66 -27.30 -9.86
N ILE A 2 25.28 -26.90 -8.66
CA ILE A 2 24.48 -25.70 -8.48
C ILE A 2 25.45 -24.57 -8.79
N THR A 3 25.49 -24.15 -10.04
CA THR A 3 26.17 -22.93 -10.41
C THR A 3 25.58 -21.84 -9.53
N ARG A 4 26.45 -21.06 -8.93
CA ARG A 4 26.15 -19.88 -8.13
C ARG A 4 25.31 -18.89 -8.94
N ARG A 5 24.04 -19.18 -9.14
CA ARG A 5 23.09 -18.20 -9.58
C ARG A 5 22.65 -17.48 -8.34
N ASP A 6 23.09 -16.26 -8.24
CA ASP A 6 22.62 -15.37 -7.20
C ASP A 6 21.10 -15.22 -7.36
N TRP A 7 20.37 -15.44 -6.32
CA TRP A 7 18.90 -15.42 -6.30
C TRP A 7 18.31 -14.15 -6.91
N SER A 8 19.04 -13.05 -6.85
CA SER A 8 18.63 -11.76 -7.35
C SER A 8 18.85 -11.58 -8.87
N SER A 9 19.68 -12.42 -9.48
CA SER A 9 20.02 -12.30 -10.92
C SER A 9 19.10 -13.12 -11.83
N ASP A 10 18.36 -14.07 -11.26
CA ASP A 10 17.61 -15.06 -12.06
C ASP A 10 16.31 -14.56 -12.68
N VAL A 11 15.73 -13.49 -12.13
CA VAL A 11 14.40 -13.05 -12.59
C VAL A 11 14.45 -12.14 -13.82
N CYS A 12 15.59 -11.51 -14.09
CA CYS A 12 15.67 -10.53 -15.18
C CYS A 12 16.81 -10.77 -16.19
N SER A 13 17.75 -11.66 -15.94
CA SER A 13 18.97 -11.78 -16.76
C SER A 13 19.01 -13.04 -17.63
N SER A 14 18.20 -14.07 -17.35
CA SER A 14 18.23 -15.32 -18.11
C SER A 14 17.56 -15.23 -19.46
N ASP A 15 16.65 -14.28 -19.65
CA ASP A 15 15.81 -14.19 -20.84
C ASP A 15 16.18 -12.99 -21.75
N LEU A 16 17.17 -12.22 -21.38
CA LEU A 16 17.63 -11.05 -22.12
C LEU A 16 19.07 -11.22 -22.60
N ASP A 17 19.31 -10.97 -23.88
CA ASP A 17 20.65 -10.85 -24.42
C ASP A 17 21.32 -9.60 -23.85
N VAL A 18 22.35 -9.80 -23.05
CA VAL A 18 23.07 -8.71 -22.40
C VAL A 18 24.15 -8.18 -23.34
N TYR A 19 24.05 -6.91 -23.74
CA TYR A 19 25.06 -6.27 -24.56
C TYR A 19 26.43 -6.18 -23.87
N SER A 20 26.44 -5.86 -22.58
CA SER A 20 27.65 -5.79 -21.76
C SER A 20 27.31 -5.96 -20.28
N HIS A 21 28.26 -6.46 -19.51
CA HIS A 21 28.08 -6.62 -18.06
C HIS A 21 29.35 -6.21 -17.30
N VAL A 22 29.15 -5.78 -16.05
CA VAL A 22 30.24 -5.48 -15.11
C VAL A 22 29.95 -6.18 -13.79
N THR A 23 30.90 -6.97 -13.32
CA THR A 23 30.80 -7.66 -12.03
C THR A 23 31.48 -6.84 -10.94
N GLY A 24 30.81 -6.57 -9.84
CA GLY A 24 31.38 -5.85 -8.70
C GLY A 24 30.31 -5.28 -7.76
N ASP A 25 30.75 -4.52 -6.76
CA ASP A 25 29.86 -3.80 -5.86
C ASP A 25 29.09 -2.71 -6.61
N VAL A 26 27.75 -2.80 -6.57
CA VAL A 26 26.85 -1.91 -7.33
C VAL A 26 27.01 -0.44 -6.93
N LYS A 27 27.26 -0.14 -5.65
CA LYS A 27 27.44 1.23 -5.17
C LYS A 27 28.70 1.86 -5.78
N TYR A 28 29.79 1.09 -5.83
CA TYR A 28 31.04 1.55 -6.45
C TYR A 28 30.88 1.74 -7.96
N ILE A 29 30.27 0.75 -8.65
CA ILE A 29 30.06 0.80 -10.10
C ILE A 29 29.18 1.98 -10.47
N LEU A 30 28.06 2.20 -9.77
CA LEU A 30 27.18 3.34 -10.04
C LEU A 30 27.88 4.68 -9.80
N ALA A 31 28.68 4.81 -8.74
CA ALA A 31 29.46 6.01 -8.51
C ALA A 31 30.43 6.30 -9.67
N LYS A 32 31.11 5.27 -10.17
CA LYS A 32 32.01 5.41 -11.33
C LYS A 32 31.27 5.71 -12.64
N LEU A 33 30.11 5.12 -12.85
CA LEU A 33 29.27 5.46 -14.00
C LEU A 33 28.81 6.91 -13.96
N CYS A 34 28.40 7.41 -12.80
CA CYS A 34 28.03 8.82 -12.63
C CYS A 34 29.18 9.81 -12.94
N GLU A 35 30.44 9.41 -12.62
CA GLU A 35 31.61 10.20 -12.96
C GLU A 35 31.91 10.23 -14.48
N LEU A 36 31.60 9.14 -15.18
CA LEU A 36 31.93 8.96 -16.60
C LEU A 36 30.84 9.42 -17.56
N LEU A 37 29.57 9.41 -17.11
CA LEU A 37 28.45 9.81 -17.94
C LEU A 37 28.35 11.35 -18.02
N PRO A 38 28.15 11.91 -19.21
CA PRO A 38 27.89 13.32 -19.34
C PRO A 38 26.49 13.66 -18.78
N ASP A 39 26.29 14.93 -18.47
CA ASP A 39 24.98 15.46 -18.09
C ASP A 39 24.03 15.32 -19.29
N MET A 40 23.16 14.32 -19.28
CA MET A 40 22.25 14.03 -20.38
C MET A 40 20.85 14.54 -20.05
N LYS A 41 20.29 15.35 -20.93
CA LYS A 41 18.91 15.82 -20.84
C LYS A 41 18.06 15.04 -21.84
N HIS A 42 17.08 14.31 -21.32
CA HIS A 42 16.14 13.54 -22.14
C HIS A 42 14.77 14.24 -22.19
N GLU A 43 14.74 15.54 -22.50
CA GLU A 43 13.52 16.35 -22.42
C GLU A 43 12.36 15.81 -23.25
N ALA A 44 12.62 15.38 -24.47
CA ALA A 44 11.58 14.80 -25.33
C ALA A 44 10.96 13.54 -24.74
N TRP A 45 11.80 12.64 -24.21
CA TRP A 45 11.33 11.42 -23.55
C TRP A 45 10.59 11.74 -22.24
N MET A 46 11.12 12.62 -21.44
CA MET A 46 10.47 13.06 -20.19
C MET A 46 9.10 13.69 -20.47
N ASN A 47 8.98 14.52 -21.49
CA ASN A 47 7.70 15.10 -21.89
C ASN A 47 6.71 14.01 -22.32
N THR A 48 7.14 13.04 -23.11
CA THR A 48 6.31 11.90 -23.50
C THR A 48 5.78 11.12 -22.28
N VAL A 49 6.68 10.79 -21.33
CA VAL A 49 6.29 10.11 -20.08
C VAL A 49 5.31 10.94 -19.25
N MET A 50 5.56 12.25 -19.14
CA MET A 50 4.67 13.14 -18.38
C MET A 50 3.30 13.31 -19.04
N ASP A 51 3.23 13.31 -20.36
CA ASP A 51 1.97 13.35 -21.10
C ASP A 51 1.18 12.05 -20.91
N TRP A 52 1.84 10.87 -20.99
CA TRP A 52 1.20 9.61 -20.64
C TRP A 52 0.69 9.59 -19.22
N LYS A 53 1.47 10.07 -18.27
CA LYS A 53 1.08 10.14 -16.85
C LYS A 53 -0.18 10.99 -16.64
N LYS A 54 -0.35 12.06 -17.43
CA LYS A 54 -1.57 12.88 -17.40
C LYS A 54 -2.74 12.20 -18.11
N GLN A 55 -2.51 11.63 -19.28
CA GLN A 55 -3.53 11.01 -20.11
C GLN A 55 -4.13 9.75 -19.46
N TYR A 56 -3.28 8.98 -18.78
CA TYR A 56 -3.66 7.70 -18.16
C TYR A 56 -3.66 7.76 -16.62
N ALA A 57 -3.94 8.94 -16.06
CA ALA A 57 -4.04 9.10 -14.61
C ALA A 57 -5.11 8.17 -14.05
N LEU A 58 -4.73 7.36 -13.07
CA LEU A 58 -5.66 6.48 -12.38
C LEU A 58 -6.59 7.31 -11.50
N ARG A 59 -7.90 7.07 -11.63
CA ARG A 59 -8.91 7.71 -10.77
C ARG A 59 -9.96 6.69 -10.41
N MET A 60 -10.21 6.53 -9.12
CA MET A 60 -11.34 5.77 -8.63
C MET A 60 -12.63 6.58 -8.82
N VAL A 61 -13.70 5.86 -9.11
CA VAL A 61 -15.04 6.43 -9.25
C VAL A 61 -15.89 5.90 -8.09
N PRO A 62 -16.65 6.77 -7.42
CA PRO A 62 -17.61 6.34 -6.41
C PRO A 62 -18.64 5.35 -6.98
N ILE A 63 -19.04 4.36 -6.18
CA ILE A 63 -20.00 3.33 -6.58
C ILE A 63 -21.42 3.73 -6.22
N GLU A 64 -21.62 4.21 -4.99
CA GLU A 64 -22.94 4.49 -4.44
C GLU A 64 -23.27 5.99 -4.38
N SER A 65 -22.29 6.82 -3.99
CA SER A 65 -22.51 8.26 -3.84
C SER A 65 -21.22 9.07 -3.99
N GLU A 66 -21.34 10.35 -4.33
CA GLU A 66 -20.19 11.27 -4.40
C GLU A 66 -19.50 11.50 -3.04
N ASP A 67 -20.16 11.22 -1.94
CA ASP A 67 -19.63 11.36 -0.57
C ASP A 67 -18.96 10.07 -0.05
N GLU A 68 -18.90 9.04 -0.90
CA GLU A 68 -18.26 7.76 -0.61
C GLU A 68 -16.76 7.93 -0.34
N VAL A 69 -16.26 7.24 0.68
CA VAL A 69 -14.83 7.23 1.01
C VAL A 69 -14.09 6.30 0.05
N LEU A 70 -13.23 6.87 -0.78
CA LEU A 70 -12.39 6.10 -1.69
C LEU A 70 -10.99 5.90 -1.09
N PRO A 71 -10.42 4.69 -1.16
CA PRO A 71 -9.05 4.43 -0.72
C PRO A 71 -8.03 5.38 -1.34
N GLN A 72 -8.20 5.76 -2.61
CA GLN A 72 -7.37 6.74 -3.29
C GLN A 72 -7.37 8.09 -2.56
N ASP A 73 -8.56 8.64 -2.25
CA ASP A 73 -8.68 9.94 -1.58
C ASP A 73 -7.99 9.93 -0.20
N VAL A 74 -8.10 8.83 0.53
CA VAL A 74 -7.45 8.67 1.85
C VAL A 74 -5.93 8.63 1.72
N ILE A 75 -5.40 7.86 0.76
CA ILE A 75 -3.96 7.69 0.58
C ILE A 75 -3.33 8.96 -0.01
N GLU A 76 -3.98 9.61 -0.97
CA GLU A 76 -3.52 10.89 -1.53
C GLU A 76 -3.51 12.00 -0.48
N GLU A 77 -4.50 12.04 0.41
CA GLU A 77 -4.51 13.01 1.52
C GLU A 77 -3.44 12.69 2.57
N LEU A 78 -3.21 11.40 2.87
CA LEU A 78 -2.11 10.97 3.73
C LEU A 78 -0.76 11.37 3.14
N ASP A 79 -0.55 11.16 1.84
CA ASP A 79 0.65 11.61 1.11
C ASP A 79 0.85 13.12 1.25
N ARG A 80 -0.21 13.90 0.99
CA ARG A 80 -0.19 15.35 1.10
C ARG A 80 0.15 15.84 2.52
N LEU A 81 -0.43 15.23 3.55
CA LEU A 81 -0.20 15.60 4.95
C LEU A 81 1.20 15.23 5.45
N THR A 82 1.81 14.22 4.87
CA THR A 82 3.15 13.74 5.24
C THR A 82 4.25 14.19 4.27
N ASP A 83 3.88 14.95 3.22
CA ASP A 83 4.78 15.36 2.13
C ASP A 83 5.58 14.19 1.53
N GLY A 84 4.95 13.02 1.39
CA GLY A 84 5.59 11.80 0.87
C GLY A 84 6.75 11.26 1.71
N LYS A 85 6.92 11.74 2.95
CA LYS A 85 8.09 11.43 3.80
C LYS A 85 7.80 10.41 4.90
N ALA A 86 6.55 10.01 5.11
CA ALA A 86 6.25 8.97 6.09
C ALA A 86 6.87 7.63 5.67
N ILE A 87 7.11 6.79 6.66
CA ILE A 87 7.34 5.38 6.42
C ILE A 87 5.96 4.71 6.40
N ILE A 88 5.65 4.06 5.30
CA ILE A 88 4.42 3.29 5.13
C ILE A 88 4.77 1.82 5.27
N SER A 89 4.19 1.15 6.25
CA SER A 89 4.11 -0.30 6.27
C SER A 89 2.74 -0.73 5.75
N THR A 90 2.64 -1.92 5.18
CA THR A 90 1.36 -2.43 4.73
C THR A 90 1.15 -3.87 5.17
N GLU A 91 -0.09 -4.16 5.52
CA GLU A 91 -0.61 -5.50 5.49
C GLU A 91 -0.76 -5.98 4.04
N VAL A 92 -1.32 -7.17 3.81
CA VAL A 92 -1.45 -7.76 2.47
C VAL A 92 -2.91 -7.84 2.04
N GLY A 93 -3.17 -7.27 0.86
CA GLY A 93 -4.50 -7.21 0.22
C GLY A 93 -4.62 -6.03 -0.73
N GLN A 94 -5.85 -5.61 -1.04
CA GLN A 94 -6.12 -4.46 -1.91
C GLN A 94 -5.44 -3.18 -1.39
N HIS A 95 -5.51 -2.94 -0.09
CA HIS A 95 -4.89 -1.79 0.59
C HIS A 95 -3.38 -1.66 0.35
N GLN A 96 -2.66 -2.78 0.25
CA GLN A 96 -1.24 -2.83 -0.12
C GLN A 96 -1.01 -2.27 -1.53
N MET A 97 -1.85 -2.68 -2.47
CA MET A 97 -1.78 -2.24 -3.86
C MET A 97 -2.16 -0.77 -3.98
N TRP A 98 -3.22 -0.32 -3.30
CA TRP A 98 -3.61 1.09 -3.28
C TRP A 98 -2.52 1.97 -2.67
N ALA A 99 -1.86 1.52 -1.58
CA ALA A 99 -0.73 2.24 -1.01
C ALA A 99 0.41 2.41 -2.02
N ALA A 100 0.73 1.36 -2.78
CA ALA A 100 1.75 1.41 -3.83
C ALA A 100 1.35 2.29 -5.03
N GLN A 101 0.04 2.35 -5.37
CA GLN A 101 -0.47 3.13 -6.49
C GLN A 101 -0.55 4.63 -6.21
N TYR A 102 -0.96 5.02 -5.01
CA TYR A 102 -1.40 6.40 -4.73
C TYR A 102 -0.52 7.17 -3.74
N TYR A 103 0.39 6.52 -3.03
CA TYR A 103 1.34 7.23 -2.16
C TYR A 103 2.64 7.53 -2.91
N ASN A 104 3.06 8.81 -2.94
CA ASN A 104 4.28 9.24 -3.63
C ASN A 104 5.48 9.22 -2.68
N PHE A 105 6.24 8.14 -2.67
CA PHE A 105 7.41 7.98 -1.82
C PHE A 105 8.55 8.90 -2.23
N LYS A 106 8.88 9.90 -1.41
CA LYS A 106 10.00 10.83 -1.64
C LYS A 106 11.30 10.42 -0.95
N CYS A 107 11.25 9.46 -0.06
CA CYS A 107 12.41 8.96 0.67
C CYS A 107 12.68 7.49 0.34
N PRO A 108 13.93 7.08 0.10
CA PRO A 108 14.25 5.67 -0.05
C PRO A 108 13.98 4.90 1.24
N ARG A 109 13.69 3.60 1.13
CA ARG A 109 13.41 2.70 2.26
C ARG A 109 12.26 3.17 3.14
N SER A 110 11.24 3.78 2.54
CA SER A 110 10.03 4.25 3.23
C SER A 110 8.81 3.38 2.99
N PHE A 111 8.94 2.26 2.27
CA PHE A 111 7.87 1.31 2.02
C PHE A 111 8.28 -0.07 2.54
N ALA A 112 7.59 -0.55 3.58
CA ALA A 112 7.83 -1.85 4.21
C ALA A 112 6.61 -2.74 3.98
N SER A 113 6.74 -3.73 3.09
CA SER A 113 5.61 -4.56 2.66
C SER A 113 6.06 -5.99 2.38
N SER A 114 5.21 -6.98 2.66
CA SER A 114 5.44 -8.37 2.30
C SER A 114 5.07 -8.60 0.83
N GLY A 115 5.85 -7.98 -0.10
CA GLY A 115 5.57 -8.02 -1.54
C GLY A 115 5.90 -9.36 -2.20
N GLY A 116 6.79 -10.16 -1.63
CA GLY A 116 7.18 -11.47 -2.16
C GLY A 116 6.28 -12.60 -1.65
N LEU A 117 6.30 -12.86 -0.35
CA LEU A 117 5.52 -13.95 0.25
C LEU A 117 4.04 -13.62 0.46
N GLY A 118 3.69 -12.33 0.60
CA GLY A 118 2.31 -11.91 0.77
C GLY A 118 1.70 -12.31 2.12
N THR A 119 2.45 -12.10 3.22
CA THR A 119 2.04 -12.51 4.55
C THR A 119 1.05 -11.51 5.16
N MET A 120 -0.21 -11.89 5.32
CA MET A 120 -1.18 -11.17 6.12
C MET A 120 -0.75 -11.18 7.60
N GLY A 121 -0.84 -10.02 8.28
CA GLY A 121 -0.33 -9.85 9.64
C GLY A 121 1.12 -9.33 9.73
N TYR A 122 1.81 -9.12 8.61
CA TYR A 122 3.18 -8.61 8.57
C TYR A 122 3.28 -7.13 8.92
N GLY A 123 2.37 -6.32 8.39
CA GLY A 123 2.49 -4.86 8.35
C GLY A 123 2.51 -4.20 9.71
N PHE A 124 1.69 -4.68 10.62
CA PHE A 124 1.57 -4.11 11.97
C PHE A 124 2.90 -4.20 12.73
N GLY A 125 3.49 -5.40 12.81
CA GLY A 125 4.80 -5.59 13.43
C GLY A 125 5.91 -4.81 12.73
N ALA A 126 5.90 -4.76 11.39
CA ALA A 126 6.85 -4.00 10.59
C ALA A 126 6.72 -2.48 10.86
N GLY A 127 5.50 -1.96 10.97
CA GLY A 127 5.23 -0.56 11.34
C GLY A 127 5.74 -0.20 12.72
N MET A 128 5.50 -1.06 13.71
CA MET A 128 6.05 -0.89 15.06
C MET A 128 7.58 -0.85 15.04
N GLY A 129 8.21 -1.81 14.38
CA GLY A 129 9.66 -1.87 14.24
C GLY A 129 10.22 -0.64 13.51
N ALA A 130 9.56 -0.20 12.45
CA ALA A 130 9.94 1.01 11.72
C ALA A 130 9.86 2.26 12.59
N LYS A 131 8.81 2.38 13.44
CA LYS A 131 8.68 3.52 14.35
C LYS A 131 9.71 3.52 15.46
N VAL A 132 10.01 2.37 16.03
CA VAL A 132 11.07 2.23 17.06
C VAL A 132 12.45 2.55 16.45
N GLY A 133 12.72 2.08 15.24
CA GLY A 133 13.99 2.35 14.55
C GLY A 133 14.12 3.78 13.99
N ASN A 134 13.01 4.51 13.86
CA ASN A 134 12.96 5.87 13.32
C ASN A 134 12.03 6.75 14.15
N PRO A 135 12.39 7.08 15.39
CA PRO A 135 11.50 7.75 16.35
C PRO A 135 11.03 9.14 15.89
N ASP A 136 11.82 9.82 15.08
CA ASP A 136 11.52 11.18 14.59
C ASP A 136 10.67 11.20 13.31
N ARG A 137 10.44 10.04 12.67
CA ARG A 137 9.66 9.96 11.45
C ARG A 137 8.22 9.55 11.74
N THR A 138 7.29 10.07 10.95
CA THR A 138 5.92 9.56 10.90
C THR A 138 5.93 8.16 10.30
N VAL A 139 5.24 7.23 10.97
CA VAL A 139 5.04 5.87 10.48
C VAL A 139 3.55 5.56 10.48
N VAL A 140 3.05 5.04 9.37
CA VAL A 140 1.67 4.62 9.20
C VAL A 140 1.66 3.19 8.68
N ASN A 141 0.95 2.30 9.37
CA ASN A 141 0.61 1.00 8.81
C ASN A 141 -0.74 1.11 8.08
N ILE A 142 -0.82 0.57 6.87
CA ILE A 142 -2.06 0.52 6.09
C ILE A 142 -2.51 -0.93 6.00
N ALA A 143 -3.67 -1.21 6.57
CA ALA A 143 -4.24 -2.54 6.69
C ALA A 143 -5.63 -2.62 6.03
N GLY A 144 -6.07 -3.81 5.70
CA GLY A 144 -7.49 -4.14 5.56
C GLY A 144 -7.94 -4.85 6.83
N ASP A 145 -9.24 -4.82 7.11
CA ASP A 145 -9.83 -5.45 8.29
C ASP A 145 -9.47 -6.93 8.43
N GLY A 146 -9.48 -7.68 7.31
CA GLY A 146 -9.10 -9.10 7.32
C GLY A 146 -7.67 -9.36 7.80
N SER A 147 -6.70 -8.57 7.33
CA SER A 147 -5.31 -8.73 7.72
C SER A 147 -4.97 -8.08 9.07
N PHE A 148 -5.61 -6.97 9.41
CA PHE A 148 -5.51 -6.35 10.73
C PHE A 148 -5.85 -7.33 11.85
N PHE A 149 -6.95 -8.09 11.69
CA PHE A 149 -7.36 -9.09 12.69
C PHE A 149 -6.40 -10.28 12.84
N MET A 150 -5.43 -10.47 11.95
CA MET A 150 -4.39 -11.49 12.13
C MET A 150 -3.49 -11.18 13.33
N ASN A 151 -3.23 -9.90 13.60
CA ASN A 151 -2.32 -9.45 14.66
C ASN A 151 -2.86 -8.25 15.46
N CYS A 152 -4.18 -8.06 15.55
CA CYS A 152 -4.79 -6.95 16.31
C CYS A 152 -4.40 -6.96 17.81
N ASN A 153 -3.96 -8.10 18.36
CA ASN A 153 -3.40 -8.22 19.69
C ASN A 153 -2.16 -7.32 19.92
N GLU A 154 -1.47 -6.93 18.85
CA GLU A 154 -0.32 -6.01 18.94
C GLU A 154 -0.71 -4.58 19.33
N LEU A 155 -1.99 -4.24 19.33
CA LEU A 155 -2.49 -3.02 19.99
C LEU A 155 -2.06 -2.96 21.46
N SER A 156 -1.98 -4.12 22.13
CA SER A 156 -1.44 -4.23 23.50
C SER A 156 0.03 -3.77 23.57
N SER A 157 0.85 -4.19 22.63
CA SER A 157 2.26 -3.78 22.54
C SER A 157 2.40 -2.28 22.25
N LEU A 158 1.60 -1.75 21.32
CA LEU A 158 1.55 -0.31 21.04
C LEU A 158 1.21 0.52 22.29
N ALA A 159 0.14 0.15 22.99
CA ALA A 159 -0.33 0.85 24.17
C ALA A 159 0.71 0.79 25.30
N LYS A 160 1.21 -0.42 25.60
CA LYS A 160 2.18 -0.65 26.68
C LYS A 160 3.46 0.16 26.47
N HIS A 161 3.99 0.17 25.26
CA HIS A 161 5.26 0.83 24.93
C HIS A 161 5.09 2.25 24.42
N LYS A 162 3.84 2.74 24.33
CA LYS A 162 3.49 4.10 23.85
C LYS A 162 4.12 4.43 22.50
N ILE A 163 4.12 3.45 21.59
CA ILE A 163 4.70 3.61 20.25
C ILE A 163 3.72 4.44 19.39
N PRO A 164 4.07 5.67 18.99
CA PRO A 164 3.16 6.54 18.23
C PRO A 164 3.08 6.13 16.75
N LEU A 165 2.54 4.96 16.50
CA LEU A 165 2.19 4.44 15.19
C LEU A 165 0.73 4.79 14.88
N VAL A 166 0.46 5.19 13.65
CA VAL A 166 -0.90 5.26 13.12
C VAL A 166 -1.20 3.95 12.40
N GLU A 167 -2.19 3.23 12.90
CA GLU A 167 -2.75 2.02 12.31
C GLU A 167 -4.00 2.40 11.52
N LEU A 168 -3.89 2.48 10.18
CA LEU A 168 -4.99 2.84 9.29
C LEU A 168 -5.59 1.56 8.70
N VAL A 169 -6.84 1.29 9.03
CA VAL A 169 -7.57 0.09 8.61
C VAL A 169 -8.68 0.46 7.64
N PHE A 170 -8.63 -0.06 6.42
CA PHE A 170 -9.76 -0.04 5.50
C PHE A 170 -10.72 -1.18 5.87
N GLU A 171 -11.88 -0.82 6.40
CA GLU A 171 -12.92 -1.75 6.81
C GLU A 171 -13.98 -1.87 5.71
N ASN A 172 -14.13 -3.07 5.16
CA ASN A 172 -15.11 -3.37 4.13
C ASN A 172 -15.82 -4.72 4.34
N ASP A 173 -15.56 -5.39 5.46
CA ASP A 173 -16.14 -6.66 5.85
C ASP A 173 -15.88 -7.82 4.88
N VAL A 174 -14.87 -7.71 4.01
CA VAL A 174 -14.53 -8.76 3.05
C VAL A 174 -13.02 -8.97 2.92
N LEU A 175 -12.62 -10.17 2.50
CA LEU A 175 -11.29 -10.40 1.94
C LEU A 175 -11.25 -9.84 0.51
N GLY A 176 -11.06 -8.52 0.39
CA GLY A 176 -11.34 -7.77 -0.82
C GLY A 176 -10.59 -8.26 -2.06
N MET A 177 -9.30 -8.62 -1.96
CA MET A 177 -8.55 -9.13 -3.10
C MET A 177 -9.09 -10.50 -3.56
N VAL A 178 -9.41 -11.40 -2.64
CA VAL A 178 -9.99 -12.73 -2.99
C VAL A 178 -11.38 -12.54 -3.60
N ARG A 179 -12.19 -11.63 -3.05
CA ARG A 179 -13.51 -11.29 -3.59
C ARG A 179 -13.41 -10.73 -5.01
N GLN A 180 -12.44 -9.84 -5.29
CA GLN A 180 -12.20 -9.30 -6.62
C GLN A 180 -11.86 -10.41 -7.62
N TRP A 181 -11.01 -11.37 -7.24
CA TRP A 181 -10.68 -12.53 -8.08
C TRP A 181 -11.89 -13.44 -8.31
N GLN A 182 -12.71 -13.69 -7.29
CA GLN A 182 -13.93 -14.47 -7.43
C GLN A 182 -14.92 -13.80 -8.39
N ARG A 183 -15.00 -12.47 -8.35
CA ARG A 183 -15.81 -11.70 -9.30
C ARG A 183 -15.29 -11.84 -10.73
N LEU A 184 -14.00 -11.63 -10.95
CA LEU A 184 -13.41 -11.60 -12.30
C LEU A 184 -13.30 -12.98 -12.95
N PHE A 185 -12.88 -13.99 -12.19
CA PHE A 185 -12.44 -15.26 -12.75
C PHE A 185 -13.30 -16.46 -12.34
N TYR A 186 -14.17 -16.32 -11.37
CA TYR A 186 -14.96 -17.43 -10.84
C TYR A 186 -16.48 -17.20 -10.92
N GLY A 187 -16.94 -16.37 -11.86
CA GLY A 187 -18.36 -16.17 -12.14
C GLY A 187 -19.14 -15.65 -10.94
N LYS A 188 -18.56 -14.73 -10.16
CA LYS A 188 -19.18 -14.11 -8.96
C LYS A 188 -19.60 -15.13 -7.88
N ARG A 189 -18.96 -16.30 -7.87
CA ARG A 189 -19.20 -17.31 -6.83
C ARG A 189 -18.40 -16.96 -5.57
N PHE A 190 -18.90 -16.02 -4.81
CA PHE A 190 -18.28 -15.55 -3.57
C PHE A 190 -18.36 -16.65 -2.50
N SER A 191 -17.19 -17.18 -2.10
CA SER A 191 -17.08 -18.24 -1.10
C SER A 191 -16.09 -17.84 -0.02
N GLN A 192 -16.56 -17.79 1.23
CA GLN A 192 -15.76 -17.54 2.44
C GLN A 192 -14.96 -16.22 2.40
N THR A 193 -15.42 -15.24 1.63
CA THR A 193 -14.79 -13.90 1.54
C THR A 193 -15.51 -12.82 2.31
N ASN A 194 -16.73 -13.09 2.78
CA ASN A 194 -17.43 -12.23 3.72
C ASN A 194 -16.94 -12.55 5.14
N ILE A 195 -16.41 -11.53 5.82
CA ILE A 195 -15.79 -11.67 7.15
C ILE A 195 -16.48 -10.78 8.19
N GLU A 196 -17.71 -10.34 7.93
CA GLU A 196 -18.50 -9.54 8.89
C GLU A 196 -18.36 -10.10 10.31
N ARG A 197 -17.52 -9.45 11.10
CA ARG A 197 -17.16 -9.95 12.45
C ARG A 197 -18.02 -9.36 13.54
N GLY A 198 -18.72 -8.26 13.25
CA GLY A 198 -19.48 -7.49 14.23
C GLY A 198 -18.62 -6.85 15.31
N THR A 199 -17.30 -6.79 15.11
CA THR A 199 -16.36 -6.13 16.02
C THR A 199 -16.28 -4.66 15.68
N ASP A 200 -16.63 -3.80 16.62
CA ASP A 200 -16.45 -2.35 16.50
C ASP A 200 -14.99 -1.97 16.79
N LEU A 201 -14.26 -1.50 15.78
CA LEU A 201 -12.85 -1.14 15.91
C LEU A 201 -12.61 0.02 16.88
N MET A 202 -13.59 0.92 17.09
CA MET A 202 -13.47 2.00 18.07
C MET A 202 -13.51 1.46 19.49
N LYS A 203 -14.41 0.51 19.76
CA LYS A 203 -14.45 -0.17 21.06
C LYS A 203 -13.21 -1.05 21.29
N LEU A 204 -12.69 -1.65 20.22
CA LEU A 204 -11.46 -2.42 20.30
C LEU A 204 -10.27 -1.52 20.67
N ALA A 205 -10.12 -0.36 20.01
CA ALA A 205 -9.09 0.62 20.33
C ALA A 205 -9.17 1.07 21.80
N ASP A 206 -10.37 1.43 22.27
CA ASP A 206 -10.63 1.84 23.65
C ASP A 206 -10.26 0.73 24.65
N ALA A 207 -10.64 -0.50 24.38
CA ALA A 207 -10.33 -1.66 25.23
C ALA A 207 -8.81 -1.89 25.39
N PHE A 208 -8.01 -1.54 24.38
CA PHE A 208 -6.54 -1.57 24.46
C PHE A 208 -5.91 -0.28 24.96
N GLY A 209 -6.69 0.78 25.19
CA GLY A 209 -6.18 2.09 25.58
C GLY A 209 -5.47 2.83 24.44
N VAL A 210 -5.88 2.58 23.21
CA VAL A 210 -5.38 3.22 21.98
C VAL A 210 -6.39 4.27 21.52
N GLU A 211 -5.90 5.45 21.08
CA GLU A 211 -6.78 6.47 20.49
C GLU A 211 -7.44 5.94 19.24
N GLY A 212 -8.75 6.15 19.10
CA GLY A 212 -9.53 5.72 17.93
C GLY A 212 -10.12 6.90 17.17
N VAL A 213 -10.12 6.85 15.84
CA VAL A 213 -10.87 7.77 14.97
C VAL A 213 -11.52 6.99 13.84
N ARG A 214 -12.73 7.39 13.44
CA ARG A 214 -13.47 6.73 12.34
C ARG A 214 -13.73 7.72 11.22
N ILE A 215 -13.61 7.26 9.98
CA ILE A 215 -13.89 7.99 8.74
C ILE A 215 -15.00 7.25 8.00
N THR A 216 -16.13 7.91 7.83
CA THR A 216 -17.30 7.35 7.14
C THR A 216 -17.72 8.18 5.93
N LYS A 217 -17.20 9.40 5.81
CA LYS A 217 -17.52 10.35 4.74
C LYS A 217 -16.26 11.00 4.20
N LYS A 218 -16.30 11.36 2.93
CA LYS A 218 -15.19 12.03 2.24
C LYS A 218 -14.71 13.30 2.95
N SER A 219 -15.64 14.10 3.49
CA SER A 219 -15.33 15.34 4.23
C SER A 219 -14.58 15.12 5.54
N GLU A 220 -14.60 13.91 6.10
CA GLU A 220 -13.93 13.55 7.35
C GLU A 220 -12.47 13.12 7.14
N ILE A 221 -12.07 12.78 5.91
CA ILE A 221 -10.73 12.23 5.61
C ILE A 221 -9.63 13.13 6.16
N LYS A 222 -9.60 14.39 5.71
CA LYS A 222 -8.55 15.33 6.13
C LYS A 222 -8.51 15.58 7.64
N PRO A 223 -9.60 16.01 8.30
CA PRO A 223 -9.54 16.34 9.73
C PRO A 223 -9.21 15.13 10.61
N MET A 224 -9.66 13.92 10.26
CA MET A 224 -9.37 12.71 11.03
C MET A 224 -7.93 12.23 10.84
N LEU A 225 -7.40 12.27 9.62
CA LEU A 225 -5.99 11.97 9.37
C LEU A 225 -5.07 12.99 10.08
N GLU A 226 -5.39 14.28 10.03
CA GLU A 226 -4.63 15.31 10.78
C GLU A 226 -4.64 15.05 12.28
N LYS A 227 -5.82 14.68 12.84
CA LYS A 227 -5.94 14.32 14.25
C LYS A 227 -5.05 13.13 14.59
N ALA A 228 -5.11 12.06 13.82
CA ALA A 228 -4.32 10.84 14.03
C ALA A 228 -2.81 11.11 13.94
N LEU A 229 -2.36 11.85 12.93
CA LEU A 229 -0.95 12.15 12.71
C LEU A 229 -0.36 13.07 13.79
N LYS A 230 -1.18 13.95 14.37
CA LYS A 230 -0.75 14.93 15.39
C LYS A 230 -0.91 14.44 16.83
N CYS A 231 -1.58 13.32 17.07
CA CYS A 231 -1.91 12.89 18.43
C CYS A 231 -0.68 12.51 19.28
N GLY A 232 0.45 12.15 18.66
CA GLY A 232 1.68 11.77 19.37
C GLY A 232 1.57 10.48 20.20
N LYS A 233 0.52 9.69 20.00
CA LYS A 233 0.19 8.45 20.66
C LYS A 233 -0.12 7.36 19.65
N PRO A 234 -0.20 6.07 20.07
CA PRO A 234 -0.81 5.04 19.24
C PRO A 234 -2.22 5.44 18.81
N CYS A 235 -2.52 5.33 17.52
CA CYS A 235 -3.83 5.71 16.99
C CYS A 235 -4.32 4.69 15.97
N LEU A 236 -5.55 4.22 16.14
CA LEU A 236 -6.28 3.40 15.18
C LEU A 236 -7.20 4.29 14.36
N VAL A 237 -7.02 4.29 13.05
CA VAL A 237 -7.89 4.99 12.10
C VAL A 237 -8.71 3.95 11.36
N ASP A 238 -10.00 3.94 11.62
CA ASP A 238 -10.96 3.05 11.00
C ASP A 238 -11.63 3.77 9.82
N VAL A 239 -11.46 3.24 8.62
CA VAL A 239 -11.92 3.84 7.37
C VAL A 239 -12.94 2.93 6.71
N ILE A 240 -14.21 3.31 6.79
CA ILE A 240 -15.30 2.54 6.20
C ILE A 240 -15.32 2.77 4.69
N ILE A 241 -15.18 1.69 3.92
CA ILE A 241 -15.20 1.72 2.46
C ILE A 241 -16.17 0.69 1.88
N ASN A 242 -16.58 0.92 0.64
CA ASN A 242 -17.44 -0.03 -0.07
C ASN A 242 -16.66 -1.31 -0.44
N LYS A 243 -17.27 -2.46 -0.16
CA LYS A 243 -16.69 -3.81 -0.41
C LYS A 243 -16.47 -4.13 -1.88
N ASP A 244 -17.07 -3.39 -2.79
CA ASP A 244 -17.01 -3.61 -4.23
C ASP A 244 -16.02 -2.68 -4.93
N ILE A 245 -15.28 -1.86 -4.18
CA ILE A 245 -14.12 -1.12 -4.70
C ILE A 245 -13.01 -2.11 -5.08
N ASN A 246 -12.45 -1.94 -6.28
CA ASN A 246 -11.46 -2.86 -6.85
C ASN A 246 -10.12 -2.17 -7.06
N VAL A 247 -9.05 -2.98 -7.12
CA VAL A 247 -7.72 -2.54 -7.57
C VAL A 247 -7.68 -2.62 -9.09
N LEU A 248 -7.52 -1.48 -9.73
CA LEU A 248 -7.46 -1.35 -11.20
C LEU A 248 -6.35 -0.35 -11.56
N PRO A 249 -5.72 -0.45 -12.74
CA PRO A 249 -5.87 -1.53 -13.72
C PRO A 249 -5.30 -2.86 -13.22
N MET A 250 -5.75 -3.97 -13.79
CA MET A 250 -5.28 -5.31 -13.45
C MET A 250 -4.92 -6.09 -14.71
N VAL A 251 -3.72 -6.66 -14.77
CA VAL A 251 -3.32 -7.60 -15.82
C VAL A 251 -3.53 -9.01 -15.28
N PRO A 252 -4.42 -9.83 -15.90
CA PRO A 252 -4.58 -11.21 -15.48
C PRO A 252 -3.30 -12.02 -15.66
N ALA A 253 -3.09 -13.02 -14.82
CA ALA A 253 -1.93 -13.91 -14.94
C ALA A 253 -1.88 -14.55 -16.34
N GLY A 254 -0.75 -14.43 -17.04
CA GLY A 254 -0.55 -14.93 -18.39
C GLY A 254 -1.14 -14.06 -19.52
N ALA A 255 -1.77 -12.94 -19.20
CA ALA A 255 -2.24 -11.98 -20.19
C ALA A 255 -1.14 -11.01 -20.63
N ASP A 256 -1.32 -10.39 -21.81
CA ASP A 256 -0.44 -9.34 -22.31
C ASP A 256 -0.62 -8.05 -21.48
N VAL A 257 0.49 -7.43 -21.11
CA VAL A 257 0.50 -6.18 -20.33
C VAL A 257 -0.19 -5.00 -21.04
N SER A 258 -0.29 -5.06 -22.37
CA SER A 258 -1.01 -4.07 -23.18
C SER A 258 -2.54 -4.19 -23.11
N GLN A 259 -3.07 -5.25 -22.49
CA GLN A 259 -4.49 -5.53 -22.37
C GLN A 259 -4.94 -5.62 -20.90
N PRO A 260 -4.76 -4.58 -20.10
CA PRO A 260 -5.20 -4.59 -18.71
C PRO A 260 -6.73 -4.49 -18.62
N ILE A 261 -7.28 -5.11 -17.60
CA ILE A 261 -8.67 -4.85 -17.17
C ILE A 261 -8.69 -3.45 -16.57
N MET A 262 -9.41 -2.54 -17.19
CA MET A 262 -9.52 -1.14 -16.75
C MET A 262 -10.76 -0.88 -15.90
N ASN A 263 -11.84 -1.63 -16.13
CA ASN A 263 -13.12 -1.49 -15.45
C ASN A 263 -13.70 -2.86 -15.12
N ILE A 264 -14.50 -2.92 -14.07
CA ILE A 264 -15.28 -4.10 -13.69
C ILE A 264 -16.74 -3.65 -13.62
N GLU A 265 -17.60 -4.33 -14.37
CA GLU A 265 -19.04 -4.10 -14.28
C GLU A 265 -19.56 -4.57 -12.92
N LEU A 266 -20.14 -3.65 -12.18
CA LEU A 266 -20.84 -3.91 -10.94
C LEU A 266 -22.33 -4.09 -11.32
N ASP A 267 -22.90 -5.24 -11.02
CA ASP A 267 -24.32 -5.50 -11.29
C ASP A 267 -25.22 -4.80 -10.29
#